data_5dcda30c05f42f72c4740644803a1794
#
_entry.id   5dcda30c05f42f72c4740644803a1794
#
_cell.length_a   1.000
_cell.length_b   1.000
_cell.length_c   1.000
_cell.angle_alpha   90.00
_cell.angle_beta   90.00
_cell.angle_gamma   90.00
#
_symmetry.space_group_name_H-M   'P 1'
#
loop_
_entity.id
_entity.type
_entity.pdbx_description
1 polymer ?
#
loop_
_entity_poly.entity_id
_entity_poly.type
_entity_poly.pdbx_seq_one_letter_code
_entity_poly.pdbx_strand_id
1 'polypeptide(L)'
;MRISVTSAGTDAGIPHLKAFKLDGEVMACNLTTVAVTLEEITDENREAVLALRVAPGQEQFVSSVQDSLAEAAEYPPAKPWYRAVFAPDEPAGPVGFVMVSWNCEPQPPEIIGPWFLWKLLIDERYQGRGYGAAVVRQIVELVRAEGATELLTSFVPGDSGPAGLYQRLGFMPTGEFDDSGEVIVRLGLPST
;
A
#
# COMPACT_ATOMS: atom_id res chain seq x y z
N MET A 1 -31.17 13.59 20.73
CA MET A 1 -30.50 13.91 19.47
C MET A 1 -30.79 12.78 18.49
N ARG A 2 -31.63 13.02 17.50
CA ARG A 2 -32.05 11.97 16.53
C ARG A 2 -31.26 12.19 15.24
N ILE A 3 -30.56 11.16 14.77
CA ILE A 3 -29.86 11.15 13.49
C ILE A 3 -30.79 10.48 12.48
N SER A 4 -31.23 11.23 11.47
CA SER A 4 -32.00 10.67 10.35
C SER A 4 -31.08 10.53 9.13
N VAL A 5 -30.97 9.33 8.58
CA VAL A 5 -30.26 9.05 7.34
C VAL A 5 -31.28 9.02 6.22
N THR A 6 -31.17 9.93 5.27
CA THR A 6 -32.00 9.91 4.06
C THR A 6 -31.13 9.50 2.88
N SER A 7 -31.48 8.38 2.25
CA SER A 7 -30.90 7.92 1.00
C SER A 7 -31.58 8.67 -0.15
N ALA A 8 -30.82 9.43 -0.92
CA ALA A 8 -31.28 9.99 -2.19
C ALA A 8 -30.72 9.14 -3.34
N GLY A 9 -31.63 8.72 -4.22
CA GLY A 9 -31.39 7.76 -5.29
C GLY A 9 -30.54 8.31 -6.44
N THR A 10 -29.96 7.34 -7.07
CA THR A 10 -29.32 7.22 -8.39
C THR A 10 -29.33 8.42 -9.32
N ASP A 11 -28.12 8.94 -9.66
CA ASP A 11 -27.71 9.08 -11.05
C ASP A 11 -26.20 8.99 -11.20
N ALA A 12 -25.73 8.60 -12.40
CA ALA A 12 -24.45 8.04 -12.71
C ALA A 12 -23.25 8.95 -12.45
N GLY A 13 -22.22 8.42 -11.77
CA GLY A 13 -20.83 8.76 -12.10
C GLY A 13 -20.04 9.59 -11.12
N ILE A 14 -20.28 9.53 -9.76
CA ILE A 14 -19.33 10.11 -8.79
C ILE A 14 -19.23 9.20 -7.55
N PRO A 15 -18.03 8.68 -7.18
CA PRO A 15 -17.89 7.86 -6.00
C PRO A 15 -17.88 8.69 -4.71
N HIS A 16 -18.84 8.39 -3.85
CA HIS A 16 -18.85 8.60 -2.39
C HIS A 16 -18.73 10.01 -1.82
N LEU A 17 -19.78 10.83 -2.01
CA LEU A 17 -20.03 11.97 -1.15
C LEU A 17 -20.79 11.50 0.11
N LYS A 18 -20.14 11.39 1.28
CA LYS A 18 -20.84 11.32 2.56
C LYS A 18 -21.07 12.73 3.08
N ALA A 19 -22.29 13.22 2.97
CA ALA A 19 -22.70 14.49 3.54
C ALA A 19 -23.20 14.30 4.97
N PHE A 20 -22.64 15.05 5.92
CA PHE A 20 -23.15 15.17 7.28
C PHE A 20 -23.81 16.54 7.44
N LYS A 21 -24.99 16.59 8.01
CA LYS A 21 -25.73 17.82 8.26
C LYS A 21 -25.64 18.15 9.77
N LEU A 22 -24.98 19.22 10.11
CA LEU A 22 -25.00 19.86 11.42
C LEU A 22 -25.47 21.29 11.21
N ASP A 23 -26.56 21.66 11.90
CA ASP A 23 -27.09 23.04 12.02
C ASP A 23 -27.33 23.82 10.71
N GLY A 24 -27.88 23.13 9.70
CA GLY A 24 -28.37 23.80 8.49
C GLY A 24 -27.37 24.07 7.38
N GLU A 25 -26.07 23.90 7.61
CA GLU A 25 -25.05 23.98 6.57
C GLU A 25 -24.58 22.58 6.12
N VAL A 26 -24.57 22.35 4.80
CA VAL A 26 -24.01 21.15 4.19
C VAL A 26 -22.51 21.37 4.03
N MET A 27 -21.72 20.93 4.99
CA MET A 27 -20.28 20.81 4.76
C MET A 27 -20.00 19.58 3.90
N ALA A 28 -19.72 19.80 2.63
CA ALA A 28 -19.13 18.80 1.75
C ALA A 28 -17.68 18.56 2.22
N CYS A 29 -17.47 17.50 3.00
CA CYS A 29 -16.10 17.04 3.27
C CYS A 29 -15.59 16.41 1.97
N ASN A 30 -14.87 17.18 1.16
CA ASN A 30 -14.07 16.68 0.06
C ASN A 30 -12.95 15.82 0.67
N LEU A 31 -13.22 14.53 0.86
CA LEU A 31 -12.16 13.54 1.03
C LEU A 31 -11.42 13.47 -0.32
N THR A 32 -10.45 14.34 -0.50
CA THR A 32 -9.53 14.23 -1.65
C THR A 32 -8.86 12.88 -1.52
N THR A 33 -9.36 11.90 -2.28
CA THR A 33 -8.74 10.59 -2.37
C THR A 33 -7.42 10.81 -3.09
N VAL A 34 -6.32 10.62 -2.38
CA VAL A 34 -4.98 10.66 -2.97
C VAL A 34 -4.92 9.58 -4.03
N ALA A 35 -4.67 9.98 -5.28
CA ALA A 35 -4.56 9.08 -6.42
C ALA A 35 -3.09 8.72 -6.67
N VAL A 36 -2.85 7.46 -7.06
CA VAL A 36 -1.54 6.99 -7.53
C VAL A 36 -1.73 6.12 -8.76
N THR A 37 -0.71 6.01 -9.61
CA THR A 37 -0.61 5.02 -10.67
C THR A 37 0.57 4.11 -10.42
N LEU A 38 0.40 2.81 -10.76
CA LEU A 38 1.42 1.78 -10.60
C LEU A 38 1.90 1.39 -11.99
N GLU A 39 3.14 1.77 -12.32
CA GLU A 39 3.69 1.64 -13.65
C GLU A 39 4.87 0.68 -13.68
N GLU A 40 5.12 0.07 -14.83
CA GLU A 40 6.30 -0.77 -15.02
C GLU A 40 7.58 0.05 -14.91
N ILE A 41 8.63 -0.60 -14.41
CA ILE A 41 9.98 0.00 -14.41
C ILE A 41 10.56 -0.25 -15.79
N THR A 42 10.69 0.81 -16.56
CA THR A 42 11.27 0.83 -17.92
C THR A 42 12.63 1.51 -17.92
N ASP A 43 13.35 1.45 -19.05
CA ASP A 43 14.64 2.13 -19.17
C ASP A 43 14.50 3.64 -18.96
N GLU A 44 13.34 4.24 -19.34
CA GLU A 44 13.09 5.68 -19.23
C GLU A 44 12.91 6.14 -17.77
N ASN A 45 12.32 5.31 -16.89
CA ASN A 45 12.05 5.70 -15.50
C ASN A 45 12.99 5.04 -14.48
N ARG A 46 13.77 4.04 -14.89
CA ARG A 46 14.61 3.21 -14.01
C ARG A 46 15.56 4.04 -13.15
N GLU A 47 16.25 4.99 -13.72
CA GLU A 47 17.19 5.83 -12.98
C GLU A 47 16.50 6.62 -11.87
N ALA A 48 15.34 7.21 -12.17
CA ALA A 48 14.54 7.95 -11.21
C ALA A 48 13.98 7.04 -10.10
N VAL A 49 13.56 5.81 -10.43
CA VAL A 49 13.07 4.82 -9.45
C VAL A 49 14.21 4.35 -8.54
N LEU A 50 15.40 4.09 -9.06
CA LEU A 50 16.57 3.72 -8.28
C LEU A 50 17.08 4.86 -7.37
N ALA A 51 16.76 6.10 -7.72
CA ALA A 51 17.12 7.29 -6.94
C ALA A 51 16.20 7.54 -5.73
N LEU A 52 15.06 6.84 -5.60
CA LEU A 52 14.15 6.97 -4.47
C LEU A 52 14.83 6.66 -3.14
N ARG A 53 14.55 7.46 -2.11
CA ARG A 53 15.13 7.32 -0.76
C ARG A 53 14.05 7.53 0.29
N VAL A 54 14.13 6.77 1.36
CA VAL A 54 13.35 7.04 2.58
C VAL A 54 14.00 8.14 3.41
N ALA A 55 13.26 8.71 4.36
CA ALA A 55 13.79 9.70 5.28
C ALA A 55 14.91 9.11 6.15
N PRO A 56 15.90 9.92 6.58
CA PRO A 56 17.00 9.48 7.43
C PRO A 56 16.48 8.74 8.68
N GLY A 57 17.06 7.57 8.95
CA GLY A 57 16.66 6.67 10.05
C GLY A 57 15.53 5.70 9.71
N GLN A 58 15.01 5.74 8.50
CA GLN A 58 14.01 4.77 8.02
C GLN A 58 14.63 3.63 7.19
N GLU A 59 15.91 3.69 6.88
CA GLU A 59 16.62 2.67 6.09
C GLU A 59 16.59 1.28 6.74
N GLN A 60 16.38 1.24 8.06
CA GLN A 60 16.21 -0.01 8.80
C GLN A 60 14.83 -0.67 8.59
N PHE A 61 13.84 0.04 8.02
CA PHE A 61 12.48 -0.46 7.83
C PHE A 61 12.20 -0.92 6.40
N VAL A 62 13.00 -0.50 5.43
CA VAL A 62 12.86 -0.92 4.04
C VAL A 62 14.18 -0.79 3.29
N SER A 63 14.51 -1.83 2.52
CA SER A 63 15.69 -1.85 1.65
C SER A 63 15.60 -0.82 0.52
N SER A 64 16.74 -0.43 -0.05
CA SER A 64 16.75 0.39 -1.27
C SER A 64 16.00 -0.31 -2.41
N VAL A 65 15.58 0.45 -3.42
CA VAL A 65 14.96 -0.15 -4.63
C VAL A 65 15.93 -1.09 -5.33
N GLN A 66 17.22 -0.75 -5.38
CA GLN A 66 18.23 -1.60 -5.99
C GLN A 66 18.35 -2.94 -5.29
N ASP A 67 18.42 -2.96 -3.95
CA ASP A 67 18.50 -4.18 -3.16
C ASP A 67 17.20 -4.99 -3.28
N SER A 68 16.05 -4.32 -3.26
CA SER A 68 14.74 -4.96 -3.44
C SER A 68 14.62 -5.66 -4.80
N LEU A 69 15.15 -5.08 -5.88
CA LEU A 69 15.16 -5.71 -7.20
C LEU A 69 16.16 -6.86 -7.29
N ALA A 70 17.29 -6.79 -6.57
CA ALA A 70 18.23 -7.91 -6.46
C ALA A 70 17.60 -9.08 -5.70
N GLU A 71 16.96 -8.79 -4.58
CA GLU A 71 16.22 -9.78 -3.77
C GLU A 71 15.09 -10.44 -4.59
N ALA A 72 14.35 -9.68 -5.39
CA ALA A 72 13.34 -10.23 -6.29
C ALA A 72 13.92 -11.23 -7.30
N ALA A 73 15.14 -11.00 -7.77
CA ALA A 73 15.83 -11.90 -8.70
C ALA A 73 16.36 -13.18 -8.01
N GLU A 74 16.64 -13.14 -6.71
CA GLU A 74 17.10 -14.28 -5.92
C GLU A 74 15.96 -15.22 -5.54
N TYR A 75 14.71 -14.71 -5.44
CA TYR A 75 13.54 -15.47 -5.01
C TYR A 75 12.44 -15.57 -6.09
N PRO A 76 12.70 -16.14 -7.28
CA PRO A 76 11.69 -16.28 -8.34
C PRO A 76 10.42 -17.04 -7.92
N PRO A 77 10.48 -18.06 -7.00
CA PRO A 77 9.29 -18.76 -6.55
C PRO A 77 8.29 -17.86 -5.80
N ALA A 78 8.74 -16.75 -5.21
CA ALA A 78 7.87 -15.75 -4.61
C ALA A 78 7.05 -14.95 -5.64
N LYS A 79 7.32 -15.14 -6.94
CA LYS A 79 6.66 -14.45 -8.06
C LYS A 79 6.61 -12.93 -7.84
N PRO A 80 7.77 -12.26 -7.69
CA PRO A 80 7.81 -10.85 -7.36
C PRO A 80 7.18 -10.01 -8.48
N TRP A 81 6.13 -9.27 -8.12
CA TRP A 81 5.51 -8.24 -8.93
C TRP A 81 5.85 -6.88 -8.34
N TYR A 82 6.46 -6.02 -9.11
CA TYR A 82 6.89 -4.71 -8.62
C TYR A 82 6.56 -3.60 -9.60
N ARG A 83 6.32 -2.39 -9.06
CA ARG A 83 5.95 -1.19 -9.84
C ARG A 83 6.58 0.07 -9.26
N ALA A 84 6.85 1.01 -10.14
CA ALA A 84 7.07 2.40 -9.79
C ALA A 84 5.72 3.04 -9.45
N VAL A 85 5.70 3.89 -8.43
CA VAL A 85 4.51 4.64 -8.01
C VAL A 85 4.62 6.07 -8.52
N PHE A 86 3.63 6.51 -9.28
CA PHE A 86 3.50 7.90 -9.73
C PHE A 86 2.26 8.53 -9.10
N ALA A 87 2.26 9.84 -8.98
CA ALA A 87 1.12 10.62 -8.49
C ALA A 87 0.81 11.77 -9.47
N PRO A 88 -0.44 11.98 -9.87
CA PRO A 88 -0.81 13.00 -10.85
C PRO A 88 -0.45 14.44 -10.43
N ASP A 89 -0.38 14.70 -9.14
CA ASP A 89 -0.01 15.97 -8.54
C ASP A 89 1.51 16.18 -8.40
N GLU A 90 2.31 15.16 -8.73
CA GLU A 90 3.79 15.18 -8.67
C GLU A 90 4.41 14.77 -10.02
N PRO A 91 4.35 15.64 -11.04
CA PRO A 91 4.77 15.28 -12.40
C PRO A 91 6.29 15.14 -12.58
N ALA A 92 7.08 15.44 -11.55
CA ALA A 92 8.54 15.43 -11.64
C ALA A 92 9.15 14.01 -11.70
N GLY A 93 8.35 12.96 -11.45
CA GLY A 93 8.83 11.58 -11.50
C GLY A 93 8.13 10.66 -10.51
N PRO A 94 8.68 9.46 -10.26
CA PRO A 94 8.10 8.52 -9.34
C PRO A 94 8.14 9.04 -7.89
N VAL A 95 7.08 8.79 -7.14
CA VAL A 95 6.95 9.14 -5.72
C VAL A 95 7.25 7.95 -4.80
N GLY A 96 7.37 6.74 -5.35
CA GLY A 96 7.63 5.55 -4.57
C GLY A 96 7.83 4.29 -5.41
N PHE A 97 7.97 3.18 -4.69
CA PHE A 97 8.14 1.83 -5.22
C PHE A 97 7.32 0.86 -4.39
N VAL A 98 6.77 -0.17 -5.03
CA VAL A 98 6.04 -1.24 -4.36
C VAL A 98 6.43 -2.59 -4.96
N MET A 99 6.54 -3.63 -4.10
CA MET A 99 6.76 -5.02 -4.51
C MET A 99 5.85 -5.95 -3.72
N VAL A 100 5.26 -6.92 -4.41
CA VAL A 100 4.31 -7.90 -3.87
C VAL A 100 4.71 -9.30 -4.34
N SER A 101 4.66 -10.30 -3.46
CA SER A 101 4.61 -11.70 -3.87
C SER A 101 3.23 -11.97 -4.44
N TRP A 102 3.16 -12.34 -5.73
CA TRP A 102 1.90 -12.36 -6.48
C TRP A 102 1.39 -13.78 -6.69
N ASN A 103 0.41 -14.20 -5.90
CA ASN A 103 -0.19 -15.54 -5.98
C ASN A 103 0.88 -16.64 -6.00
N CYS A 104 1.82 -16.56 -5.07
CA CYS A 104 2.90 -17.53 -4.93
C CYS A 104 2.43 -18.73 -4.11
N GLU A 105 3.16 -19.84 -4.22
CA GLU A 105 3.02 -20.98 -3.30
C GLU A 105 3.83 -20.67 -2.03
N PRO A 106 3.18 -20.57 -0.86
CA PRO A 106 3.91 -20.28 0.38
C PRO A 106 4.93 -21.38 0.71
N GLN A 107 6.13 -20.99 1.11
CA GLN A 107 7.20 -21.88 1.57
C GLN A 107 7.83 -21.23 2.81
N PRO A 108 7.12 -21.22 3.95
CA PRO A 108 7.61 -20.58 5.15
C PRO A 108 8.83 -21.33 5.74
N PRO A 109 9.79 -20.61 6.36
CA PRO A 109 9.72 -19.17 6.62
C PRO A 109 10.16 -18.27 5.47
N GLU A 110 10.76 -18.80 4.38
CA GLU A 110 11.44 -18.05 3.33
C GLU A 110 10.45 -17.30 2.41
N ILE A 111 9.31 -17.92 2.08
CA ILE A 111 8.29 -17.33 1.19
C ILE A 111 6.96 -17.24 1.92
N ILE A 112 6.58 -16.03 2.29
CA ILE A 112 5.27 -15.72 2.85
C ILE A 112 4.32 -15.42 1.70
N GLY A 113 3.12 -15.97 1.75
CA GLY A 113 2.15 -15.80 0.68
C GLY A 113 0.79 -16.41 1.00
N PRO A 114 -0.10 -16.53 0.01
CA PRO A 114 0.11 -16.31 -1.45
C PRO A 114 0.23 -14.85 -1.87
N TRP A 115 -0.31 -13.89 -1.08
CA TRP A 115 -0.31 -12.47 -1.37
C TRP A 115 0.41 -11.73 -0.24
N PHE A 116 1.61 -11.27 -0.52
CA PHE A 116 2.45 -10.62 0.49
C PHE A 116 3.00 -9.31 -0.04
N LEU A 117 2.63 -8.20 0.60
CA LEU A 117 3.22 -6.88 0.32
C LEU A 117 4.65 -6.87 0.90
N TRP A 118 5.61 -7.11 0.04
CA TRP A 118 6.99 -7.34 0.41
C TRP A 118 7.75 -6.04 0.66
N LYS A 119 7.60 -5.06 -0.25
CA LYS A 119 8.25 -3.75 -0.11
C LYS A 119 7.27 -2.62 -0.43
N LEU A 120 7.28 -1.58 0.39
CA LEU A 120 6.59 -0.33 0.14
C LEU A 120 7.51 0.83 0.53
N LEU A 121 8.01 1.55 -0.46
CA LEU A 121 8.86 2.71 -0.29
C LEU A 121 8.17 3.95 -0.84
N ILE A 122 8.00 4.99 -0.03
CA ILE A 122 7.62 6.33 -0.48
C ILE A 122 8.82 7.24 -0.23
N ASP A 123 9.24 7.93 -1.27
CA ASP A 123 10.38 8.86 -1.20
C ASP A 123 10.16 9.93 -0.13
N GLU A 124 11.22 10.30 0.59
CA GLU A 124 11.18 11.24 1.71
C GLU A 124 10.50 12.56 1.38
N ARG A 125 10.66 13.05 0.14
CA ARG A 125 10.05 14.29 -0.37
C ARG A 125 8.52 14.23 -0.41
N TYR A 126 7.96 13.04 -0.45
CA TYR A 126 6.53 12.78 -0.68
C TYR A 126 5.83 12.08 0.48
N GLN A 127 6.56 11.75 1.56
CA GLN A 127 5.97 11.13 2.75
C GLN A 127 4.97 12.05 3.45
N GLY A 128 4.08 11.48 4.25
CA GLY A 128 3.05 12.23 5.00
C GLY A 128 1.87 12.73 4.16
N ARG A 129 1.87 12.54 2.84
CA ARG A 129 0.83 13.01 1.92
C ARG A 129 -0.23 11.96 1.58
N GLY A 130 -0.14 10.77 2.19
CA GLY A 130 -1.14 9.70 2.00
C GLY A 130 -0.86 8.73 0.87
N TYR A 131 0.22 8.89 0.10
CA TYR A 131 0.55 8.02 -1.04
C TYR A 131 0.73 6.55 -0.62
N GLY A 132 1.42 6.27 0.49
CA GLY A 132 1.57 4.89 0.98
C GLY A 132 0.23 4.20 1.21
N ALA A 133 -0.73 4.90 1.82
CA ALA A 133 -2.08 4.36 2.02
C ALA A 133 -2.83 4.17 0.69
N ALA A 134 -2.63 5.08 -0.28
CA ALA A 134 -3.23 4.97 -1.61
C ALA A 134 -2.70 3.74 -2.36
N VAL A 135 -1.37 3.51 -2.32
CA VAL A 135 -0.73 2.32 -2.90
C VAL A 135 -1.31 1.04 -2.31
N VAL A 136 -1.34 0.92 -0.96
CA VAL A 136 -1.86 -0.30 -0.32
C VAL A 136 -3.31 -0.55 -0.70
N ARG A 137 -4.17 0.49 -0.75
CA ARG A 137 -5.57 0.32 -1.19
C ARG A 137 -5.65 -0.17 -2.64
N GLN A 138 -4.81 0.35 -3.52
CA GLN A 138 -4.77 -0.09 -4.92
C GLN A 138 -4.30 -1.55 -5.04
N ILE A 139 -3.26 -1.95 -4.29
CA ILE A 139 -2.82 -3.35 -4.21
C ILE A 139 -3.97 -4.24 -3.71
N VAL A 140 -4.68 -3.83 -2.66
CA VAL A 140 -5.84 -4.57 -2.14
C VAL A 140 -6.90 -4.81 -3.22
N GLU A 141 -7.24 -3.79 -4.01
CA GLU A 141 -8.20 -3.96 -5.11
C GLU A 141 -7.67 -4.91 -6.21
N LEU A 142 -6.38 -4.80 -6.56
CA LEU A 142 -5.75 -5.66 -7.55
C LEU A 142 -5.74 -7.13 -7.10
N VAL A 143 -5.26 -7.43 -5.89
CA VAL A 143 -5.20 -8.82 -5.41
C VAL A 143 -6.59 -9.40 -5.16
N ARG A 144 -7.56 -8.58 -4.73
CA ARG A 144 -8.97 -8.99 -4.60
C ARG A 144 -9.57 -9.38 -5.95
N ALA A 145 -9.27 -8.64 -7.02
CA ALA A 145 -9.72 -8.97 -8.36
C ALA A 145 -9.19 -10.34 -8.85
N GLU A 146 -8.03 -10.76 -8.35
CA GLU A 146 -7.44 -12.09 -8.58
C GLU A 146 -7.96 -13.18 -7.62
N GLY A 147 -8.92 -12.84 -6.75
CA GLY A 147 -9.54 -13.79 -5.83
C GLY A 147 -8.83 -13.94 -4.48
N ALA A 148 -7.92 -13.02 -4.12
CA ALA A 148 -7.30 -13.03 -2.81
C ALA A 148 -8.34 -12.83 -1.69
N THR A 149 -8.21 -13.62 -0.64
CA THR A 149 -9.03 -13.51 0.59
C THR A 149 -8.31 -12.76 1.70
N GLU A 150 -7.02 -12.53 1.55
CA GLU A 150 -6.18 -11.78 2.48
C GLU A 150 -4.97 -11.17 1.78
N LEU A 151 -4.40 -10.14 2.38
CA LEU A 151 -3.09 -9.58 2.04
C LEU A 151 -2.25 -9.56 3.31
N LEU A 152 -1.06 -10.14 3.22
CA LEU A 152 -0.07 -10.14 4.29
C LEU A 152 1.00 -9.08 4.05
N THR A 153 1.65 -8.64 5.11
CA THR A 153 2.90 -7.87 5.09
C THR A 153 3.65 -8.08 6.39
N SER A 154 4.93 -7.74 6.44
CA SER A 154 5.71 -7.67 7.67
C SER A 154 6.30 -6.28 7.87
N PHE A 155 6.76 -6.00 9.06
CA PHE A 155 7.53 -4.80 9.36
C PHE A 155 8.40 -4.96 10.60
N VAL A 156 9.51 -4.23 10.62
CA VAL A 156 10.37 -4.09 11.80
C VAL A 156 9.62 -3.26 12.85
N PRO A 157 9.43 -3.76 14.10
CA PRO A 157 8.84 -2.97 15.17
C PRO A 157 9.70 -1.75 15.52
N GLY A 158 9.05 -0.61 15.75
CA GLY A 158 9.73 0.63 16.14
C GLY A 158 8.83 1.85 16.11
N ASP A 159 9.17 2.88 16.89
CA ASP A 159 8.32 4.07 17.07
C ASP A 159 8.10 4.87 15.78
N SER A 160 9.07 4.84 14.85
CA SER A 160 9.01 5.54 13.56
C SER A 160 8.68 4.62 12.39
N GLY A 161 8.32 3.35 12.67
CA GLY A 161 8.04 2.33 11.68
C GLY A 161 6.65 2.47 11.04
N PRO A 162 6.36 1.60 10.05
CA PRO A 162 5.10 1.65 9.28
C PRO A 162 3.89 1.06 10.02
N ALA A 163 4.02 0.60 11.27
CA ALA A 163 2.96 -0.03 12.06
C ALA A 163 1.66 0.81 12.06
N GLY A 164 1.78 2.12 12.28
CA GLY A 164 0.62 3.03 12.29
C GLY A 164 -0.07 3.16 10.93
N LEU A 165 0.64 2.98 9.81
CA LEU A 165 0.05 2.91 8.47
C LEU A 165 -0.82 1.68 8.34
N TYR A 166 -0.26 0.50 8.62
CA TYR A 166 -0.97 -0.78 8.48
C TYR A 166 -2.15 -0.89 9.43
N GLN A 167 -2.00 -0.45 10.68
CA GLN A 167 -3.10 -0.41 11.63
C GLN A 167 -4.28 0.46 11.15
N ARG A 168 -4.01 1.66 10.62
CA ARG A 168 -5.08 2.52 10.06
C ARG A 168 -5.75 1.94 8.83
N LEU A 169 -5.07 1.07 8.09
CA LEU A 169 -5.61 0.34 6.94
C LEU A 169 -6.35 -0.93 7.32
N GLY A 170 -6.38 -1.31 8.62
CA GLY A 170 -7.12 -2.44 9.13
C GLY A 170 -6.32 -3.74 9.18
N PHE A 171 -5.01 -3.70 9.00
CA PHE A 171 -4.17 -4.87 9.22
C PHE A 171 -4.13 -5.24 10.71
N MET A 172 -4.19 -6.52 11.00
CA MET A 172 -4.17 -7.09 12.34
C MET A 172 -2.95 -8.01 12.50
N PRO A 173 -2.28 -8.01 13.66
CA PRO A 173 -1.20 -8.94 13.93
C PRO A 173 -1.66 -10.40 13.80
N THR A 174 -0.83 -11.25 13.18
CA THR A 174 -1.06 -12.70 13.13
C THR A 174 -0.58 -13.40 14.39
N GLY A 175 0.34 -12.79 15.12
CA GLY A 175 1.07 -13.39 16.23
C GLY A 175 2.34 -14.10 15.78
N GLU A 176 2.64 -14.08 14.49
CA GLU A 176 3.81 -14.70 13.88
C GLU A 176 4.87 -13.65 13.54
N PHE A 177 6.10 -14.13 13.38
CA PHE A 177 7.26 -13.37 12.94
C PHE A 177 7.88 -14.08 11.75
N ASP A 178 8.48 -13.32 10.85
CA ASP A 178 9.32 -13.90 9.82
C ASP A 178 10.71 -14.28 10.37
N ASP A 179 11.57 -14.82 9.52
CA ASP A 179 12.93 -15.26 9.87
C ASP A 179 13.86 -14.09 10.26
N SER A 180 13.54 -12.86 9.85
CA SER A 180 14.24 -11.63 10.24
C SER A 180 13.76 -11.08 11.58
N GLY A 181 12.66 -11.62 12.15
CA GLY A 181 12.02 -11.14 13.37
C GLY A 181 11.06 -9.98 13.16
N GLU A 182 10.61 -9.74 11.93
CA GLU A 182 9.58 -8.76 11.62
C GLU A 182 8.19 -9.28 12.02
N VAL A 183 7.34 -8.39 12.48
CA VAL A 183 5.95 -8.72 12.84
C VAL A 183 5.12 -8.91 11.58
N ILE A 184 4.52 -10.11 11.43
CA ILE A 184 3.60 -10.39 10.32
C ILE A 184 2.20 -9.88 10.67
N VAL A 185 1.62 -9.10 9.77
CA VAL A 185 0.25 -8.59 9.89
C VAL A 185 -0.58 -8.96 8.66
N ARG A 186 -1.89 -9.08 8.86
CA ARG A 186 -2.85 -9.53 7.86
C ARG A 186 -4.02 -8.58 7.73
N LEU A 187 -4.40 -8.30 6.49
CA LEU A 187 -5.67 -7.67 6.12
C LEU A 187 -6.58 -8.73 5.49
N GLY A 188 -7.70 -9.06 6.13
CA GLY A 188 -8.73 -9.92 5.56
C GLY A 188 -9.48 -9.18 4.44
N LEU A 189 -9.69 -9.86 3.31
CA LEU A 189 -10.39 -9.33 2.16
C LEU A 189 -11.68 -10.13 1.97
N PRO A 190 -12.84 -9.61 2.44
CA PRO A 190 -14.11 -10.31 2.29
C PRO A 190 -14.41 -10.51 0.80
N SER A 191 -14.91 -11.71 0.48
CA SER A 191 -15.38 -12.04 -0.87
C SER A 191 -16.52 -11.07 -1.25
N THR A 192 -16.49 -10.60 -2.46
CA THR A 192 -17.52 -9.73 -3.04
C THR A 192 -18.76 -10.54 -3.35
#